data_5bdceb96d60c2f28fecf90495b43a720
#
_entry.id   5bdceb96d60c2f28fecf90495b43a720
#
_cell.length_a   1.000
_cell.length_b   1.000
_cell.length_c   1.000
_cell.angle_alpha   90.00
_cell.angle_beta   90.00
_cell.angle_gamma   90.00
#
_symmetry.space_group_name_H-M   'P 1'
#
loop_
_entity.id
_entity.type
_entity.pdbx_description
1 polymer ?
#
loop_
_entity_poly.entity_id
_entity_poly.type
_entity_poly.pdbx_seq_one_letter_code
_entity_poly.pdbx_strand_id
1 'polypeptide(L)'
;MTSPALEASSLSFGYTPGQEIISGLDAQFLHGSITALTGRSGRGKSTALYLLGLMLQPTSGDILVEGLSTTGMKDREKANLRAQQFGFVFQDAALDPNRSVLDNVTEGALYLGVPRADLQDRGLALLDQFGVDVPASRKPTQISGGQAQRIALCRALVHHPNVILADEPTGNLDPHTGDIVTTALIEHARNGAAVIVVTHSPDLAARCDRELML
;
A
#
# COMPACT_ATOMS: atom_id res chain seq x y z
N MET A 1 22.67 -8.10 10.42
CA MET A 1 21.20 -7.90 10.58
C MET A 1 20.78 -7.00 9.44
N THR A 2 19.86 -7.42 8.61
CA THR A 2 19.30 -6.58 7.53
C THR A 2 18.46 -5.48 8.15
N SER A 3 18.67 -4.22 7.73
CA SER A 3 17.84 -3.09 8.15
C SER A 3 16.38 -3.34 7.77
N PRO A 4 15.40 -2.91 8.59
CA PRO A 4 14.00 -2.98 8.20
C PRO A 4 13.75 -2.06 6.98
N ALA A 5 12.83 -2.46 6.10
CA ALA A 5 12.40 -1.63 4.98
C ALA A 5 11.66 -0.37 5.46
N LEU A 6 10.90 -0.52 6.56
CA LEU A 6 10.13 0.56 7.16
C LEU A 6 10.13 0.41 8.67
N GLU A 7 10.28 1.53 9.41
CA GLU A 7 10.28 1.55 10.87
C GLU A 7 9.50 2.76 11.38
N ALA A 8 8.70 2.54 12.42
CA ALA A 8 8.11 3.58 13.24
C ALA A 8 8.85 3.62 14.58
N SER A 9 9.29 4.81 15.01
CA SER A 9 9.99 5.02 16.28
C SER A 9 9.24 6.03 17.12
N SER A 10 8.66 5.58 18.22
CA SER A 10 7.87 6.37 19.19
C SER A 10 6.83 7.27 18.53
N LEU A 11 6.17 6.73 17.49
CA LEU A 11 5.30 7.47 16.60
C LEU A 11 3.99 7.84 17.28
N SER A 12 3.66 9.13 17.36
CA SER A 12 2.37 9.60 17.89
C SER A 12 1.66 10.52 16.90
N PHE A 13 0.32 10.46 16.91
CA PHE A 13 -0.51 11.26 16.03
C PHE A 13 -1.92 11.46 16.58
N GLY A 14 -2.48 12.65 16.38
CA GLY A 14 -3.89 12.96 16.59
C GLY A 14 -4.35 14.04 15.61
N TYR A 15 -5.59 13.94 15.14
CA TYR A 15 -6.18 14.98 14.27
C TYR A 15 -6.52 16.28 15.03
N THR A 16 -6.72 16.16 16.36
CA THR A 16 -7.04 17.29 17.22
C THR A 16 -6.02 17.35 18.35
N PRO A 17 -5.48 18.53 18.71
CA PRO A 17 -4.58 18.65 19.85
C PRO A 17 -5.17 18.02 21.12
N GLY A 18 -4.39 17.19 21.79
CA GLY A 18 -4.81 16.50 23.02
C GLY A 18 -5.66 15.22 22.81
N GLN A 19 -5.95 14.84 21.57
CA GLN A 19 -6.63 13.57 21.25
C GLN A 19 -5.74 12.68 20.39
N GLU A 20 -4.84 11.96 21.03
CA GLU A 20 -3.98 11.01 20.34
C GLU A 20 -4.77 9.78 19.87
N ILE A 21 -4.59 9.40 18.61
CA ILE A 21 -5.12 8.18 18.01
C ILE A 21 -4.04 7.11 17.97
N ILE A 22 -2.81 7.52 17.70
CA ILE A 22 -1.62 6.71 17.80
C ILE A 22 -0.74 7.33 18.89
N SER A 23 -0.24 6.53 19.82
CA SER A 23 0.58 6.99 20.95
C SER A 23 1.79 6.08 21.13
N GLY A 24 2.98 6.61 20.84
CA GLY A 24 4.26 5.94 21.08
C GLY A 24 4.41 4.61 20.33
N LEU A 25 3.94 4.51 19.07
CA LEU A 25 4.06 3.29 18.29
C LEU A 25 5.50 3.04 17.89
N ASP A 26 6.04 1.90 18.33
CA ASP A 26 7.32 1.33 17.88
C ASP A 26 7.05 0.07 17.07
N ALA A 27 7.48 0.04 15.80
CA ALA A 27 7.28 -1.10 14.93
C ALA A 27 8.35 -1.17 13.83
N GLN A 28 8.73 -2.39 13.46
CA GLN A 28 9.65 -2.64 12.35
C GLN A 28 9.00 -3.59 11.35
N PHE A 29 9.07 -3.24 10.07
CA PHE A 29 8.56 -4.01 8.97
C PHE A 29 9.73 -4.47 8.10
N LEU A 30 9.95 -5.78 8.08
CA LEU A 30 11.14 -6.37 7.49
C LEU A 30 10.93 -6.64 6.00
N HIS A 31 12.00 -6.53 5.23
CA HIS A 31 12.05 -7.07 3.89
C HIS A 31 11.66 -8.54 3.86
N GLY A 32 10.95 -8.96 2.84
CA GLY A 32 10.56 -10.36 2.66
C GLY A 32 9.45 -10.83 3.59
N SER A 33 8.74 -9.92 4.29
CA SER A 33 7.68 -10.30 5.22
C SER A 33 6.38 -9.54 5.02
N ILE A 34 5.26 -10.19 5.37
CA ILE A 34 3.92 -9.59 5.40
C ILE A 34 3.46 -9.47 6.85
N THR A 35 3.05 -8.25 7.25
CA THR A 35 2.57 -7.94 8.60
C THR A 35 1.10 -7.47 8.54
N ALA A 36 0.23 -8.13 9.29
CA ALA A 36 -1.14 -7.68 9.51
C ALA A 36 -1.19 -6.62 10.62
N LEU A 37 -1.82 -5.47 10.34
CA LEU A 37 -2.25 -4.50 11.36
C LEU A 37 -3.69 -4.80 11.72
N THR A 38 -3.91 -5.28 12.94
CA THR A 38 -5.22 -5.68 13.45
C THR A 38 -5.66 -4.80 14.61
N GLY A 39 -6.87 -4.99 15.10
CA GLY A 39 -7.41 -4.24 16.23
C GLY A 39 -8.87 -3.81 15.99
N ARG A 40 -9.49 -3.24 17.01
CA ARG A 40 -10.90 -2.81 16.94
C ARG A 40 -11.09 -1.68 15.91
N SER A 41 -12.29 -1.59 15.33
CA SER A 41 -12.64 -0.45 14.47
C SER A 41 -12.47 0.87 15.22
N GLY A 42 -11.99 1.91 14.51
CA GLY A 42 -11.75 3.24 15.11
C GLY A 42 -10.46 3.37 15.94
N ARG A 43 -9.63 2.33 16.04
CA ARG A 43 -8.36 2.37 16.79
C ARG A 43 -7.16 2.93 16.00
N GLY A 44 -7.39 3.55 14.85
CA GLY A 44 -6.34 4.24 14.12
C GLY A 44 -5.53 3.39 13.13
N LYS A 45 -5.99 2.18 12.78
CA LYS A 45 -5.26 1.30 11.84
C LYS A 45 -4.95 1.97 10.49
N SER A 46 -5.97 2.51 9.82
CA SER A 46 -5.77 3.26 8.56
C SER A 46 -4.93 4.52 8.79
N THR A 47 -5.10 5.19 9.96
CA THR A 47 -4.25 6.33 10.34
C THR A 47 -2.79 5.91 10.47
N ALA A 48 -2.50 4.79 11.13
CA ALA A 48 -1.14 4.23 11.22
C ALA A 48 -0.59 3.91 9.83
N LEU A 49 -1.40 3.28 8.96
CA LEU A 49 -1.00 2.99 7.59
C LEU A 49 -0.66 4.26 6.80
N TYR A 50 -1.47 5.33 6.93
CA TYR A 50 -1.22 6.61 6.25
C TYR A 50 -0.02 7.37 6.82
N LEU A 51 0.26 7.26 8.12
CA LEU A 51 1.50 7.75 8.71
C LEU A 51 2.71 7.01 8.14
N LEU A 52 2.69 5.68 8.20
CA LEU A 52 3.74 4.83 7.65
C LEU A 52 3.99 5.10 6.16
N GLY A 53 2.92 5.41 5.42
CA GLY A 53 2.97 5.81 4.01
C GLY A 53 3.35 7.27 3.76
N LEU A 54 3.77 8.02 4.79
CA LEU A 54 4.16 9.43 4.69
C LEU A 54 3.06 10.35 4.13
N MET A 55 1.79 9.93 4.21
CA MET A 55 0.62 10.74 3.79
C MET A 55 0.15 11.68 4.89
N LEU A 56 0.42 11.34 6.15
CA LEU A 56 0.18 12.18 7.32
C LEU A 56 1.52 12.52 7.98
N GLN A 57 1.58 13.67 8.62
CA GLN A 57 2.74 14.06 9.39
C GLN A 57 2.52 13.70 10.86
N PRO A 58 3.41 12.91 11.49
CA PRO A 58 3.31 12.59 12.90
C PRO A 58 3.41 13.85 13.78
N THR A 59 2.74 13.82 14.94
CA THR A 59 2.86 14.87 15.96
C THR A 59 4.20 14.75 16.69
N SER A 60 4.69 13.53 16.89
CA SER A 60 6.02 13.21 17.43
C SER A 60 6.48 11.84 16.98
N GLY A 61 7.76 11.53 17.20
CA GLY A 61 8.40 10.32 16.74
C GLY A 61 8.92 10.46 15.31
N ASP A 62 9.38 9.35 14.75
CA ASP A 62 9.97 9.31 13.41
C ASP A 62 9.51 8.10 12.62
N ILE A 63 9.57 8.22 11.30
CA ILE A 63 9.40 7.12 10.35
C ILE A 63 10.69 7.00 9.57
N LEU A 64 11.27 5.81 9.58
CA LEU A 64 12.48 5.52 8.82
C LEU A 64 12.14 4.62 7.64
N VAL A 65 12.59 5.00 6.45
CA VAL A 65 12.46 4.21 5.21
C VAL A 65 13.86 3.80 4.78
N GLU A 66 14.13 2.51 4.68
CA GLU A 66 15.46 1.97 4.43
C GLU A 66 16.54 2.54 5.39
N GLY A 67 16.15 2.75 6.66
CA GLY A 67 17.00 3.37 7.68
C GLY A 67 17.16 4.89 7.56
N LEU A 68 16.56 5.53 6.57
CA LEU A 68 16.60 6.99 6.38
C LEU A 68 15.43 7.65 7.13
N SER A 69 15.75 8.53 8.09
CA SER A 69 14.76 9.34 8.80
C SER A 69 13.99 10.26 7.86
N THR A 70 12.67 10.32 8.05
CA THR A 70 11.81 11.23 7.29
C THR A 70 11.49 12.52 8.04
N THR A 71 11.99 12.65 9.28
CA THR A 71 11.85 13.87 10.08
C THR A 71 12.56 15.04 9.41
N GLY A 72 11.87 16.16 9.25
CA GLY A 72 12.41 17.35 8.59
C GLY A 72 12.39 17.31 7.06
N MET A 73 12.04 16.20 6.42
CA MET A 73 11.86 16.15 4.96
C MET A 73 10.72 17.06 4.52
N LYS A 74 10.93 17.78 3.41
CA LYS A 74 9.89 18.57 2.76
C LYS A 74 8.87 17.66 2.05
N ASP A 75 7.66 18.16 1.83
CA ASP A 75 6.59 17.38 1.16
C ASP A 75 7.02 16.83 -0.20
N ARG A 76 7.82 17.57 -0.98
CA ARG A 76 8.37 17.11 -2.25
C ARG A 76 9.31 15.91 -2.08
N GLU A 77 10.14 15.91 -1.04
CA GLU A 77 11.08 14.81 -0.76
C GLU A 77 10.31 13.56 -0.33
N LYS A 78 9.29 13.72 0.55
CA LYS A 78 8.37 12.66 0.93
C LYS A 78 7.58 12.13 -0.27
N ALA A 79 7.12 13.00 -1.17
CA ALA A 79 6.41 12.58 -2.38
C ALA A 79 7.30 11.77 -3.32
N ASN A 80 8.55 12.16 -3.51
CA ASN A 80 9.52 11.39 -4.29
C ASN A 80 9.80 10.03 -3.65
N LEU A 81 9.98 9.99 -2.33
CA LEU A 81 10.21 8.76 -1.58
C LEU A 81 9.00 7.81 -1.71
N ARG A 82 7.76 8.34 -1.58
CA ARG A 82 6.54 7.56 -1.82
C ARG A 82 6.51 6.97 -3.23
N ALA A 83 6.79 7.78 -4.23
CA ALA A 83 6.76 7.33 -5.62
C ALA A 83 7.76 6.20 -5.90
N GLN A 84 8.93 6.24 -5.27
CA GLN A 84 10.01 5.29 -5.51
C GLN A 84 9.89 4.01 -4.68
N GLN A 85 9.43 4.13 -3.42
CA GLN A 85 9.52 3.04 -2.45
C GLN A 85 8.19 2.37 -2.15
N PHE A 86 7.05 3.05 -2.38
CA PHE A 86 5.76 2.59 -1.87
C PHE A 86 4.77 2.21 -2.97
N GLY A 87 4.07 1.09 -2.77
CA GLY A 87 2.84 0.74 -3.45
C GLY A 87 1.66 0.86 -2.50
N PHE A 88 0.56 1.45 -2.96
CA PHE A 88 -0.65 1.64 -2.14
C PHE A 88 -1.85 0.91 -2.74
N VAL A 89 -2.53 0.11 -1.92
CA VAL A 89 -3.81 -0.51 -2.21
C VAL A 89 -4.84 0.02 -1.22
N PHE A 90 -5.77 0.86 -1.68
CA PHE A 90 -6.83 1.44 -0.85
C PHE A 90 -8.09 0.58 -0.88
N GLN A 91 -8.91 0.70 0.15
CA GLN A 91 -10.16 -0.04 0.30
C GLN A 91 -11.13 0.16 -0.86
N ASP A 92 -11.22 1.37 -1.41
CA ASP A 92 -12.12 1.78 -2.50
C ASP A 92 -11.46 1.81 -3.87
N ALA A 93 -10.29 1.15 -4.03
CA ALA A 93 -9.46 1.15 -5.22
C ALA A 93 -8.90 2.53 -5.64
N ALA A 94 -9.58 3.63 -5.37
CA ALA A 94 -9.17 5.02 -5.64
C ALA A 94 -8.61 5.21 -7.08
N LEU A 95 -9.33 4.72 -8.09
CA LEU A 95 -8.97 4.91 -9.49
C LEU A 95 -9.47 6.26 -10.00
N ASP A 96 -8.67 6.95 -10.83
CA ASP A 96 -9.10 8.16 -11.53
C ASP A 96 -10.14 7.81 -12.61
N PRO A 97 -11.41 8.25 -12.50
CA PRO A 97 -12.46 7.91 -13.45
C PRO A 97 -12.26 8.53 -14.84
N ASN A 98 -11.39 9.53 -14.96
CA ASN A 98 -11.11 10.21 -16.23
C ASN A 98 -10.01 9.53 -17.04
N ARG A 99 -9.23 8.65 -16.42
CA ARG A 99 -8.13 7.91 -17.03
C ARG A 99 -8.57 6.52 -17.47
N SER A 100 -7.88 5.95 -18.46
CA SER A 100 -8.08 4.55 -18.82
C SER A 100 -7.56 3.60 -17.74
N VAL A 101 -7.90 2.31 -17.82
CA VAL A 101 -7.37 1.26 -16.94
C VAL A 101 -5.84 1.27 -16.97
N LEU A 102 -5.23 1.26 -18.16
CA LEU A 102 -3.77 1.28 -18.28
C LEU A 102 -3.16 2.58 -17.77
N ASP A 103 -3.84 3.73 -17.95
CA ASP A 103 -3.38 5.01 -17.41
C ASP A 103 -3.37 5.01 -15.88
N ASN A 104 -4.36 4.38 -15.24
CA ASN A 104 -4.39 4.21 -13.80
C ASN A 104 -3.25 3.32 -13.31
N VAL A 105 -2.99 2.20 -13.99
CA VAL A 105 -1.90 1.29 -13.63
C VAL A 105 -0.54 1.96 -13.75
N THR A 106 -0.31 2.73 -14.83
CA THR A 106 0.98 3.35 -15.12
C THR A 106 1.13 4.77 -14.57
N GLU A 107 0.20 5.22 -13.74
CA GLU A 107 0.21 6.56 -13.14
C GLU A 107 1.52 6.89 -12.44
N GLY A 108 2.14 5.91 -11.77
CA GLY A 108 3.40 6.06 -11.04
C GLY A 108 4.55 6.60 -11.91
N ALA A 109 4.54 6.36 -13.23
CA ALA A 109 5.55 6.88 -14.14
C ALA A 109 5.71 8.41 -14.06
N LEU A 110 4.60 9.14 -13.85
CA LEU A 110 4.60 10.60 -13.71
C LEU A 110 5.41 11.06 -12.50
N TYR A 111 5.32 10.33 -11.40
CA TYR A 111 5.99 10.66 -10.14
C TYR A 111 7.41 10.13 -10.09
N LEU A 112 7.69 9.04 -10.79
CA LEU A 112 9.03 8.47 -10.96
C LEU A 112 9.89 9.28 -11.94
N GLY A 113 9.27 10.13 -12.77
CA GLY A 113 9.97 10.88 -13.82
C GLY A 113 10.49 9.99 -14.96
N VAL A 114 9.87 8.81 -15.16
CA VAL A 114 10.21 7.88 -16.25
C VAL A 114 9.17 7.97 -17.37
N PRO A 115 9.53 7.62 -18.62
CA PRO A 115 8.56 7.50 -19.68
C PRO A 115 7.47 6.49 -19.31
N ARG A 116 6.23 6.82 -19.58
CA ARG A 116 5.10 5.93 -19.32
C ARG A 116 5.22 4.59 -20.03
N ALA A 117 5.82 4.60 -21.23
CA ALA A 117 6.08 3.40 -22.03
C ALA A 117 6.88 2.35 -21.24
N ASP A 118 7.78 2.77 -20.36
CA ASP A 118 8.63 1.86 -19.56
C ASP A 118 7.80 1.01 -18.56
N LEU A 119 6.64 1.50 -18.13
CA LEU A 119 5.72 0.77 -17.26
C LEU A 119 4.57 0.09 -18.02
N GLN A 120 4.39 0.38 -19.30
CA GLN A 120 3.22 -0.07 -20.08
C GLN A 120 3.18 -1.59 -20.25
N ASP A 121 4.26 -2.18 -20.71
CA ASP A 121 4.33 -3.64 -20.95
C ASP A 121 4.14 -4.42 -19.66
N ARG A 122 4.76 -3.95 -18.57
CA ARG A 122 4.57 -4.54 -17.26
C ARG A 122 3.15 -4.34 -16.74
N GLY A 123 2.56 -3.16 -16.95
CA GLY A 123 1.17 -2.88 -16.58
C GLY A 123 0.20 -3.85 -17.27
N LEU A 124 0.39 -4.09 -18.57
CA LEU A 124 -0.41 -5.05 -19.33
C LEU A 124 -0.21 -6.49 -18.82
N ALA A 125 1.04 -6.89 -18.54
CA ALA A 125 1.33 -8.21 -17.98
C ALA A 125 0.68 -8.42 -16.60
N LEU A 126 0.68 -7.41 -15.73
CA LEU A 126 0.01 -7.47 -14.43
C LEU A 126 -1.52 -7.55 -14.57
N LEU A 127 -2.11 -6.79 -15.50
CA LEU A 127 -3.55 -6.87 -15.78
C LEU A 127 -3.96 -8.28 -16.22
N ASP A 128 -3.17 -8.92 -17.08
CA ASP A 128 -3.37 -10.29 -17.52
C ASP A 128 -3.17 -11.27 -16.36
N GLN A 129 -2.07 -11.15 -15.63
CA GLN A 129 -1.76 -12.00 -14.47
C GLN A 129 -2.88 -12.02 -13.42
N PHE A 130 -3.49 -10.85 -13.16
CA PHE A 130 -4.59 -10.73 -12.18
C PHE A 130 -5.98 -10.91 -12.80
N GLY A 131 -6.06 -11.40 -14.03
CA GLY A 131 -7.33 -11.73 -14.70
C GLY A 131 -8.24 -10.50 -14.86
N VAL A 132 -7.67 -9.35 -15.17
CA VAL A 132 -8.46 -8.14 -15.48
C VAL A 132 -8.87 -8.21 -16.95
N ASP A 133 -9.95 -8.91 -17.20
CA ASP A 133 -10.51 -9.14 -18.54
C ASP A 133 -11.36 -7.93 -18.99
N VAL A 134 -10.69 -6.79 -19.19
CA VAL A 134 -11.28 -5.58 -19.76
C VAL A 134 -10.26 -4.89 -20.67
N PRO A 135 -10.71 -4.22 -21.76
CA PRO A 135 -9.80 -3.45 -22.58
C PRO A 135 -9.00 -2.43 -21.77
N ALA A 136 -7.69 -2.39 -21.96
CA ALA A 136 -6.80 -1.46 -21.24
C ALA A 136 -7.15 0.02 -21.44
N SER A 137 -7.86 0.35 -22.53
CA SER A 137 -8.39 1.68 -22.84
C SER A 137 -9.71 2.02 -22.14
N ARG A 138 -10.37 1.04 -21.48
CA ARG A 138 -11.65 1.25 -20.79
C ARG A 138 -11.47 2.15 -19.58
N LYS A 139 -12.53 2.89 -19.22
CA LYS A 139 -12.56 3.75 -18.03
C LYS A 139 -13.09 3.01 -16.81
N PRO A 140 -12.65 3.36 -15.57
CA PRO A 140 -13.10 2.74 -14.32
C PRO A 140 -14.61 2.75 -14.08
N THR A 141 -15.33 3.74 -14.60
CA THR A 141 -16.79 3.82 -14.48
C THR A 141 -17.55 2.68 -15.18
N GLN A 142 -16.85 1.84 -15.93
CA GLN A 142 -17.42 0.76 -16.75
C GLN A 142 -16.94 -0.63 -16.30
N ILE A 143 -16.40 -0.74 -15.09
CA ILE A 143 -15.84 -1.98 -14.54
C ILE A 143 -16.48 -2.32 -13.19
N SER A 144 -16.38 -3.60 -12.78
CA SER A 144 -16.87 -4.04 -11.48
C SER A 144 -15.92 -3.62 -10.34
N GLY A 145 -16.42 -3.59 -9.09
CA GLY A 145 -15.60 -3.31 -7.91
C GLY A 145 -14.41 -4.25 -7.77
N GLY A 146 -14.61 -5.55 -8.02
CA GLY A 146 -13.52 -6.53 -7.99
C GLY A 146 -12.47 -6.30 -9.09
N GLN A 147 -12.89 -5.88 -10.29
CA GLN A 147 -11.95 -5.47 -11.34
C GLN A 147 -11.18 -4.20 -10.93
N ALA A 148 -11.87 -3.22 -10.36
CA ALA A 148 -11.26 -1.97 -9.88
C ALA A 148 -10.16 -2.27 -8.82
N GLN A 149 -10.44 -3.18 -7.89
CA GLN A 149 -9.48 -3.55 -6.85
C GLN A 149 -8.24 -4.27 -7.43
N ARG A 150 -8.43 -5.16 -8.40
CA ARG A 150 -7.30 -5.80 -9.10
C ARG A 150 -6.47 -4.81 -9.91
N ILE A 151 -7.11 -3.81 -10.53
CA ILE A 151 -6.40 -2.71 -11.22
C ILE A 151 -5.61 -1.86 -10.21
N ALA A 152 -6.18 -1.55 -9.04
CA ALA A 152 -5.47 -0.84 -7.98
C ALA A 152 -4.25 -1.64 -7.47
N LEU A 153 -4.37 -2.97 -7.39
CA LEU A 153 -3.24 -3.85 -7.09
C LEU A 153 -2.16 -3.75 -8.18
N CYS A 154 -2.53 -3.85 -9.48
CA CYS A 154 -1.58 -3.66 -10.59
C CYS A 154 -0.86 -2.31 -10.49
N ARG A 155 -1.59 -1.22 -10.19
CA ARG A 155 -1.01 0.11 -9.97
C ARG A 155 0.02 0.13 -8.86
N ALA A 156 -0.30 -0.53 -7.74
CA ALA A 156 0.60 -0.60 -6.60
C ALA A 156 1.90 -1.36 -6.89
N LEU A 157 1.85 -2.35 -7.79
CA LEU A 157 2.94 -3.30 -8.03
C LEU A 157 3.78 -2.98 -9.28
N VAL A 158 3.30 -2.11 -10.18
CA VAL A 158 3.90 -1.91 -11.50
C VAL A 158 5.36 -1.43 -11.47
N HIS A 159 5.74 -0.68 -10.46
CA HIS A 159 7.08 -0.11 -10.31
C HIS A 159 8.00 -0.86 -9.34
N HIS A 160 7.63 -2.08 -8.90
CA HIS A 160 8.39 -2.91 -7.94
C HIS A 160 8.71 -2.20 -6.60
N PRO A 161 7.70 -1.77 -5.86
CA PRO A 161 7.94 -1.06 -4.59
C PRO A 161 8.62 -1.96 -3.55
N ASN A 162 9.47 -1.37 -2.70
CA ASN A 162 10.06 -2.07 -1.56
C ASN A 162 9.09 -2.19 -0.37
N VAL A 163 8.08 -1.32 -0.32
CA VAL A 163 7.06 -1.31 0.73
C VAL A 163 5.67 -1.29 0.08
N ILE A 164 4.79 -2.21 0.49
CA ILE A 164 3.39 -2.22 0.07
C ILE A 164 2.50 -1.97 1.28
N LEU A 165 1.64 -0.98 1.17
CA LEU A 165 0.66 -0.61 2.18
C LEU A 165 -0.75 -0.88 1.64
N ALA A 166 -1.48 -1.79 2.28
CA ALA A 166 -2.81 -2.19 1.86
C ALA A 166 -3.84 -1.97 2.97
N ASP A 167 -4.86 -1.16 2.71
CA ASP A 167 -5.97 -0.89 3.63
C ASP A 167 -7.18 -1.70 3.20
N GLU A 168 -7.56 -2.72 4.00
CA GLU A 168 -8.68 -3.62 3.75
C GLU A 168 -8.74 -4.16 2.29
N PRO A 169 -7.64 -4.70 1.75
CA PRO A 169 -7.52 -4.98 0.32
C PRO A 169 -8.50 -6.03 -0.21
N THR A 170 -9.15 -6.78 0.68
CA THR A 170 -10.11 -7.84 0.34
C THR A 170 -11.53 -7.58 0.85
N GLY A 171 -11.76 -6.47 1.58
CA GLY A 171 -13.01 -6.24 2.34
C GLY A 171 -14.28 -6.18 1.49
N ASN A 172 -14.19 -5.79 0.23
CA ASN A 172 -15.33 -5.65 -0.69
C ASN A 172 -15.29 -6.67 -1.85
N LEU A 173 -14.52 -7.75 -1.71
CA LEU A 173 -14.31 -8.73 -2.76
C LEU A 173 -15.03 -10.05 -2.47
N ASP A 174 -15.41 -10.74 -3.54
CA ASP A 174 -15.78 -12.13 -3.44
C ASP A 174 -14.57 -12.99 -3.00
N PRO A 175 -14.79 -14.19 -2.42
CA PRO A 175 -13.72 -15.01 -1.87
C PRO A 175 -12.62 -15.35 -2.89
N HIS A 176 -12.97 -15.59 -4.15
CA HIS A 176 -12.01 -15.93 -5.19
C HIS A 176 -11.10 -14.75 -5.53
N THR A 177 -11.68 -13.56 -5.76
CA THR A 177 -10.92 -12.34 -6.01
C THR A 177 -10.08 -11.95 -4.79
N GLY A 178 -10.61 -12.13 -3.56
CA GLY A 178 -9.87 -11.89 -2.31
C GLY A 178 -8.64 -12.79 -2.19
N ASP A 179 -8.74 -14.06 -2.60
CA ASP A 179 -7.60 -14.99 -2.58
C ASP A 179 -6.51 -14.61 -3.60
N ILE A 180 -6.89 -14.16 -4.79
CA ILE A 180 -5.95 -13.64 -5.80
C ILE A 180 -5.16 -12.46 -5.23
N VAL A 181 -5.85 -11.48 -4.63
CA VAL A 181 -5.20 -10.29 -4.04
C VAL A 181 -4.27 -10.68 -2.89
N THR A 182 -4.74 -11.55 -2.00
CA THR A 182 -3.94 -12.02 -0.85
C THR A 182 -2.68 -12.76 -1.30
N THR A 183 -2.82 -13.66 -2.27
CA THR A 183 -1.70 -14.43 -2.82
C THR A 183 -0.67 -13.51 -3.47
N ALA A 184 -1.11 -12.51 -4.24
CA ALA A 184 -0.23 -11.53 -4.85
C ALA A 184 0.58 -10.73 -3.82
N LEU A 185 -0.04 -10.30 -2.72
CA LEU A 185 0.64 -9.58 -1.63
C LEU A 185 1.69 -10.47 -0.95
N ILE A 186 1.36 -11.74 -0.68
CA ILE A 186 2.30 -12.71 -0.10
C ILE A 186 3.48 -12.98 -1.05
N GLU A 187 3.22 -13.14 -2.34
CA GLU A 187 4.28 -13.35 -3.34
C GLU A 187 5.21 -12.14 -3.43
N HIS A 188 4.67 -10.92 -3.38
CA HIS A 188 5.49 -9.71 -3.34
C HIS A 188 6.35 -9.63 -2.08
N ALA A 189 5.81 -10.00 -0.92
CA ALA A 189 6.61 -10.12 0.29
C ALA A 189 7.75 -11.13 0.10
N ARG A 190 7.46 -12.33 -0.39
CA ARG A 190 8.48 -13.37 -0.65
C ARG A 190 9.56 -12.93 -1.64
N ASN A 191 9.22 -12.03 -2.55
CA ASN A 191 10.15 -11.42 -3.52
C ASN A 191 10.94 -10.25 -2.94
N GLY A 192 10.87 -10.01 -1.63
CA GLY A 192 11.71 -9.06 -0.92
C GLY A 192 11.03 -7.76 -0.46
N ALA A 193 9.78 -7.49 -0.83
CA ALA A 193 9.07 -6.33 -0.32
C ALA A 193 8.67 -6.49 1.16
N ALA A 194 8.55 -5.40 1.90
CA ALA A 194 7.83 -5.36 3.15
C ALA A 194 6.35 -5.06 2.87
N VAL A 195 5.44 -5.94 3.26
CA VAL A 195 4.02 -5.76 3.03
C VAL A 195 3.31 -5.53 4.36
N ILE A 196 2.55 -4.45 4.46
CA ILE A 196 1.75 -4.10 5.64
C ILE A 196 0.27 -4.05 5.22
N VAL A 197 -0.55 -4.86 5.87
CA VAL A 197 -1.97 -4.99 5.54
C VAL A 197 -2.82 -4.67 6.75
N VAL A 198 -3.63 -3.63 6.66
CA VAL A 198 -4.73 -3.41 7.61
C VAL A 198 -5.86 -4.35 7.22
N THR A 199 -6.33 -5.16 8.16
CA THR A 199 -7.44 -6.07 7.89
C THR A 199 -8.27 -6.39 9.12
N HIS A 200 -9.56 -6.65 8.89
CA HIS A 200 -10.49 -7.27 9.83
C HIS A 200 -10.74 -8.75 9.53
N SER A 201 -10.18 -9.28 8.44
CA SER A 201 -10.29 -10.68 8.06
C SER A 201 -9.33 -11.55 8.86
N PRO A 202 -9.83 -12.47 9.72
CA PRO A 202 -8.96 -13.41 10.43
C PRO A 202 -8.18 -14.33 9.47
N ASP A 203 -8.80 -14.69 8.34
CA ASP A 203 -8.19 -15.57 7.35
C ASP A 203 -6.97 -14.89 6.69
N LEU A 204 -7.08 -13.60 6.36
CA LEU A 204 -5.96 -12.85 5.81
C LEU A 204 -4.86 -12.65 6.88
N ALA A 205 -5.24 -12.29 8.12
CA ALA A 205 -4.29 -12.12 9.21
C ALA A 205 -3.51 -13.41 9.50
N ALA A 206 -4.19 -14.57 9.49
CA ALA A 206 -3.56 -15.88 9.70
C ALA A 206 -2.57 -16.28 8.60
N ARG A 207 -2.64 -15.66 7.42
CA ARG A 207 -1.70 -15.89 6.29
C ARG A 207 -0.50 -14.94 6.33
N CYS A 208 -0.48 -13.97 7.24
CA CYS A 208 0.63 -13.04 7.42
C CYS A 208 1.71 -13.66 8.33
N ASP A 209 2.97 -13.26 8.12
CA ASP A 209 4.10 -13.74 8.94
C ASP A 209 4.06 -13.17 10.36
N ARG A 210 3.45 -11.99 10.53
CA ARG A 210 3.38 -11.26 11.79
C ARG A 210 2.03 -10.55 11.93
N GLU A 211 1.61 -10.38 13.17
CA GLU A 211 0.46 -9.56 13.52
C GLU A 211 0.89 -8.46 14.51
N LEU A 212 0.50 -7.22 14.23
CA LEU A 212 0.65 -6.06 15.09
C LEU A 212 -0.74 -5.54 15.45
N MET A 213 -1.07 -5.60 16.73
CA MET A 213 -2.37 -5.14 17.24
C MET A 213 -2.25 -3.69 17.72
N LEU A 214 -3.17 -2.81 17.25
CA LEU A 214 -3.30 -1.42 17.63
C LEU A 214 -4.48 -1.18 18.59
#